data_e66c3a0e94857c931d887f373978bce8
#
_entry.id   e66c3a0e94857c931d887f373978bce8
#
_cell.length_a   1.000
_cell.length_b   1.000
_cell.length_c   1.000
_cell.angle_alpha   90.00
_cell.angle_beta   90.00
_cell.angle_gamma   90.00
#
_symmetry.space_group_name_H-M   'P 1'
#
loop_
_entity.id
_entity.type
_entity.pdbx_description
1 polymer ?
#
loop_
_entity_poly.entity_id
_entity_poly.type
_entity_poly.pdbx_seq_one_letter_code
_entity_poly.pdbx_strand_id
1 'polypeptide(L)'
;MPKYYGFKVFDHILYFTTHCTVEAMHVHAGNEEMNERIAAKFFVKANGDTVLQKAGDLKPHQVSGIQQFIKENYREMYARWQEYSDTGFYTGRVSI
;
A
#
# COMPACT_ATOMS: atom_id res chain seq x y z
N MET A 1 -10.76 5.88 7.36
CA MET A 1 -9.80 5.44 6.32
C MET A 1 -9.78 3.93 6.23
N PRO A 2 -9.93 3.37 5.04
CA PRO A 2 -9.91 1.91 4.91
C PRO A 2 -8.53 1.33 5.26
N LYS A 3 -8.55 0.30 6.08
CA LYS A 3 -7.35 -0.45 6.43
C LYS A 3 -7.38 -1.77 5.69
N TYR A 4 -6.21 -2.21 5.20
CA TYR A 4 -6.13 -3.54 4.63
C TYR A 4 -6.28 -4.60 5.72
N TYR A 5 -5.72 -4.33 6.91
CA TYR A 5 -5.78 -5.27 8.04
C TYR A 5 -5.96 -4.51 9.34
N GLY A 6 -6.59 -5.18 10.32
CA GLY A 6 -6.74 -4.62 11.66
C GLY A 6 -5.50 -4.75 12.53
N PHE A 7 -4.48 -5.48 12.06
CA PHE A 7 -3.23 -5.65 12.80
C PHE A 7 -2.09 -4.87 12.12
N LYS A 8 -1.04 -4.61 12.86
CA LYS A 8 0.13 -3.92 12.34
C LYS A 8 1.09 -4.90 11.68
N VAL A 9 1.77 -4.44 10.65
CA VAL A 9 2.82 -5.17 9.95
C VAL A 9 4.10 -4.36 10.11
N PHE A 10 5.12 -4.94 10.75
CA PHE A 10 6.36 -4.23 11.11
C PHE A 10 6.07 -2.89 11.79
N ASP A 11 5.17 -2.95 12.79
CA ASP A 11 4.73 -1.81 13.61
C ASP A 11 3.99 -0.72 12.85
N HIS A 12 3.53 -0.99 11.63
CA HIS A 12 2.82 -0.02 10.80
C HIS A 12 1.46 -0.54 10.37
N ILE A 13 0.51 0.38 10.23
CA ILE A 13 -0.83 0.08 9.72
C ILE A 13 -0.78 0.16 8.20
N LEU A 14 -1.28 -0.87 7.53
CA LEU A 14 -1.40 -0.87 6.07
C LEU A 14 -2.80 -0.38 5.70
N TYR A 15 -2.88 0.71 4.95
CA TYR A 15 -4.15 1.37 4.66
C TYR A 15 -4.14 2.08 3.31
N PHE A 16 -5.30 2.54 2.88
CA PHE A 16 -5.42 3.51 1.80
C PHE A 16 -6.50 4.52 2.19
N THR A 17 -6.62 5.61 1.43
CA THR A 17 -7.64 6.63 1.71
C THR A 17 -8.60 6.71 0.54
N THR A 18 -9.73 7.38 0.75
CA THR A 18 -10.69 7.59 -0.34
C THR A 18 -10.12 8.46 -1.45
N HIS A 19 -9.11 9.27 -1.17
CA HIS A 19 -8.40 10.04 -2.20
C HIS A 19 -7.49 9.16 -3.05
N CYS A 20 -7.05 8.03 -2.51
CA CYS A 20 -6.16 7.11 -3.20
C CYS A 20 -6.84 6.40 -4.37
N THR A 21 -8.17 6.33 -4.37
CA THR A 21 -8.92 5.48 -5.30
C THR A 21 -8.90 5.94 -6.75
N VAL A 22 -8.35 7.13 -7.02
CA VAL A 22 -8.16 7.61 -8.40
C VAL A 22 -6.82 7.17 -8.99
N GLU A 23 -5.92 6.65 -8.17
CA GLU A 23 -4.65 6.11 -8.61
C GLU A 23 -4.70 4.59 -8.74
N ALA A 24 -3.65 4.00 -9.31
CA ALA A 24 -3.48 2.55 -9.30
C ALA A 24 -3.35 2.04 -7.86
N MET A 25 -3.57 0.74 -7.66
CA MET A 25 -3.50 0.14 -6.34
C MET A 25 -2.20 0.45 -5.63
N HIS A 26 -2.32 0.94 -4.42
CA HIS A 26 -1.16 1.18 -3.57
C HIS A 26 -1.51 0.96 -2.11
N VAL A 27 -0.48 0.90 -1.28
CA VAL A 27 -0.57 0.68 0.15
C VAL A 27 0.22 1.77 0.84
N HIS A 28 -0.40 2.46 1.78
CA HIS A 28 0.30 3.31 2.72
C HIS A 28 0.66 2.48 3.95
N ALA A 29 1.85 2.69 4.48
CA ALA A 29 2.27 2.10 5.75
C ALA A 29 2.57 3.25 6.71
N GLY A 30 1.78 3.39 7.74
CA GLY A 30 1.87 4.51 8.64
C GLY A 30 1.59 4.16 10.10
N ASN A 31 1.63 5.18 10.94
CA ASN A 31 1.33 5.05 12.35
C ASN A 31 -0.19 5.07 12.59
N GLU A 32 -0.59 5.09 13.85
CA GLU A 32 -2.00 5.05 14.22
C GLU A 32 -2.79 6.27 13.74
N GLU A 33 -2.12 7.39 13.48
CA GLU A 33 -2.77 8.58 12.95
C GLU A 33 -3.07 8.48 11.46
N MET A 34 -2.44 7.52 10.77
CA MET A 34 -2.61 7.30 9.34
C MET A 34 -2.42 8.60 8.53
N ASN A 35 -1.34 9.31 8.83
CA ASN A 35 -1.02 10.58 8.19
C ASN A 35 -0.22 10.30 6.91
N GLU A 36 -0.86 10.52 5.76
CA GLU A 36 -0.25 10.27 4.44
C GLU A 36 1.05 11.04 4.22
N ARG A 37 1.22 12.18 4.87
CA ARG A 37 2.40 13.02 4.66
C ARG A 37 3.68 12.36 5.15
N ILE A 38 3.57 11.51 6.17
CA ILE A 38 4.70 10.81 6.77
C ILE A 38 4.68 9.31 6.52
N ALA A 39 3.60 8.79 5.93
CA ALA A 39 3.47 7.37 5.66
C ALA A 39 4.29 6.97 4.43
N ALA A 40 4.73 5.72 4.43
CA ALA A 40 5.31 5.13 3.23
C ALA A 40 4.22 4.89 2.19
N LYS A 41 4.62 4.77 0.92
CA LYS A 41 3.69 4.46 -0.17
C LYS A 41 4.32 3.43 -1.10
N PHE A 42 3.60 2.33 -1.30
CA PHE A 42 4.01 1.23 -2.19
C PHE A 42 2.93 1.05 -3.25
N PHE A 43 3.30 1.16 -4.53
CA PHE A 43 2.41 0.70 -5.59
C PHE A 43 2.48 -0.81 -5.69
N VAL A 44 1.36 -1.45 -6.03
CA VAL A 44 1.26 -2.91 -6.09
C VAL A 44 0.99 -3.34 -7.52
N LYS A 45 1.86 -4.19 -8.05
CA LYS A 45 1.74 -4.73 -9.41
C LYS A 45 0.89 -6.01 -9.41
N ALA A 46 0.45 -6.39 -10.60
CA ALA A 46 -0.43 -7.55 -10.78
C ALA A 46 0.18 -8.88 -10.31
N ASN A 47 1.49 -8.97 -10.21
CA ASN A 47 2.19 -10.16 -9.71
C ASN A 47 2.53 -10.10 -8.22
N GLY A 48 2.10 -9.02 -7.54
CA GLY A 48 2.37 -8.82 -6.11
C GLY A 48 3.68 -8.10 -5.82
N ASP A 49 4.47 -7.79 -6.83
CA ASP A 49 5.65 -6.95 -6.64
C ASP A 49 5.24 -5.52 -6.31
N THR A 50 6.09 -4.81 -5.62
CA THR A 50 5.81 -3.43 -5.22
C THR A 50 6.85 -2.48 -5.77
N VAL A 51 6.42 -1.23 -5.96
CA VAL A 51 7.31 -0.12 -6.27
C VAL A 51 7.22 0.86 -5.13
N LEU A 52 8.32 1.06 -4.42
CA LEU A 52 8.38 2.02 -3.33
C LEU A 52 8.43 3.42 -3.91
N GLN A 53 7.36 4.18 -3.72
CA GLN A 53 7.33 5.58 -4.14
C GLN A 53 7.89 6.49 -3.05
N LYS A 54 7.63 6.16 -1.79
CA LYS A 54 8.04 6.98 -0.66
C LYS A 54 8.26 6.06 0.54
N ALA A 55 9.41 6.18 1.18
CA ALA A 55 9.74 5.34 2.33
C ALA A 55 9.10 5.85 3.64
N GLY A 56 8.72 7.13 3.67
CA GLY A 56 8.18 7.70 4.91
C GLY A 56 9.17 7.55 6.05
N ASP A 57 8.69 7.07 7.19
CA ASP A 57 9.51 6.83 8.37
C ASP A 57 10.01 5.38 8.49
N LEU A 58 9.84 4.57 7.43
CA LEU A 58 10.27 3.17 7.45
C LEU A 58 11.78 3.05 7.36
N LYS A 59 12.31 2.11 8.14
CA LYS A 59 13.70 1.69 8.02
C LYS A 59 13.82 0.66 6.90
N PRO A 60 15.02 0.46 6.32
CA PRO A 60 15.19 -0.48 5.21
C PRO A 60 14.64 -1.88 5.47
N HIS A 61 14.83 -2.44 6.66
CA HIS A 61 14.31 -3.76 6.98
C HIS A 61 12.78 -3.80 7.05
N GLN A 62 12.17 -2.68 7.44
CA GLN A 62 10.71 -2.57 7.46
C GLN A 62 10.15 -2.47 6.03
N VAL A 63 10.83 -1.74 5.16
CA VAL A 63 10.46 -1.67 3.74
C VAL A 63 10.46 -3.07 3.14
N SER A 64 11.56 -3.80 3.30
CA SER A 64 11.66 -5.17 2.76
C SER A 64 10.61 -6.10 3.33
N GLY A 65 10.38 -6.01 4.64
CA GLY A 65 9.39 -6.85 5.32
C GLY A 65 7.97 -6.59 4.85
N ILE A 66 7.62 -5.32 4.67
CA ILE A 66 6.29 -4.96 4.20
C ILE A 66 6.12 -5.36 2.73
N GLN A 67 7.15 -5.18 1.91
CA GLN A 67 7.10 -5.62 0.51
C GLN A 67 6.87 -7.14 0.42
N GLN A 68 7.55 -7.91 1.27
CA GLN A 68 7.34 -9.35 1.32
C GLN A 68 5.94 -9.71 1.78
N PHE A 69 5.42 -9.02 2.79
CA PHE A 69 4.05 -9.22 3.26
C PHE A 69 3.04 -8.97 2.15
N ILE A 70 3.22 -7.88 1.40
CA ILE A 70 2.34 -7.55 0.28
C ILE A 70 2.43 -8.64 -0.79
N LYS A 71 3.64 -9.10 -1.12
CA LYS A 71 3.83 -10.16 -2.10
C LYS A 71 3.08 -11.43 -1.73
N GLU A 72 3.03 -11.75 -0.45
CA GLU A 72 2.35 -12.95 0.05
C GLU A 72 0.84 -12.78 0.16
N ASN A 73 0.33 -11.54 0.20
CA ASN A 73 -1.07 -11.27 0.49
C ASN A 73 -1.76 -10.37 -0.55
N TYR A 74 -1.11 -10.04 -1.65
CA TYR A 74 -1.58 -8.99 -2.56
C TYR A 74 -2.97 -9.28 -3.14
N ARG A 75 -3.32 -10.54 -3.35
CA ARG A 75 -4.63 -10.88 -3.92
C ARG A 75 -5.76 -10.54 -2.95
N GLU A 76 -5.56 -10.82 -1.68
CA GLU A 76 -6.53 -10.48 -0.65
C GLU A 76 -6.62 -8.97 -0.49
N MET A 77 -5.47 -8.30 -0.52
CA MET A 77 -5.43 -6.84 -0.43
C MET A 77 -6.12 -6.20 -1.63
N TYR A 78 -5.91 -6.75 -2.83
CA TYR A 78 -6.56 -6.23 -4.03
C TYR A 78 -8.08 -6.38 -3.96
N ALA A 79 -8.58 -7.46 -3.38
CA ALA A 79 -10.01 -7.63 -3.20
C ALA A 79 -10.61 -6.50 -2.34
N ARG A 80 -9.88 -6.06 -1.33
CA ARG A 80 -10.31 -4.93 -0.51
C ARG A 80 -10.23 -3.61 -1.25
N TRP A 81 -9.16 -3.42 -2.04
CA TRP A 81 -9.00 -2.24 -2.87
C TRP A 81 -10.17 -2.11 -3.86
N GLN A 82 -10.55 -3.20 -4.50
CA GLN A 82 -11.62 -3.20 -5.50
C GLN A 82 -12.98 -2.77 -4.94
N GLU A 83 -13.20 -2.87 -3.65
CA GLU A 83 -14.43 -2.40 -3.03
C GLU A 83 -14.57 -0.88 -3.10
N TYR A 84 -13.48 -0.16 -3.34
CA TYR A 84 -13.43 1.30 -3.35
C TYR A 84 -12.97 1.90 -4.66
N SER A 85 -12.36 1.10 -5.54
CA SER A 85 -11.75 1.61 -6.76
C SER A 85 -11.79 0.58 -7.87
N ASP A 86 -11.83 1.06 -9.11
CA ASP A 86 -11.73 0.22 -10.30
C ASP A 86 -10.47 0.49 -11.10
N THR A 87 -9.49 1.18 -10.51
CA THR A 87 -8.29 1.61 -11.24
C THR A 87 -7.30 0.46 -11.52
N GLY A 88 -7.41 -0.64 -10.78
CA GLY A 88 -6.56 -1.81 -11.02
C GLY A 88 -5.16 -1.72 -10.44
N PHE A 89 -4.36 -2.74 -10.74
CA PHE A 89 -2.98 -2.83 -10.30
C PHE A 89 -2.11 -1.77 -10.98
N TYR A 90 -1.00 -1.46 -10.33
CA TYR A 90 0.00 -0.56 -10.89
C TYR A 90 0.71 -1.23 -12.07
N THR A 91 0.79 -0.54 -13.20
CA THR A 91 1.36 -1.09 -14.44
C THR A 91 2.81 -0.68 -14.67
N GLY A 92 3.39 0.06 -13.75
CA GLY A 92 4.75 0.56 -13.90
C GLY A 92 4.87 1.84 -14.71
N ARG A 93 3.73 2.41 -15.11
CA ARG A 93 3.71 3.69 -15.83
C ARG A 93 3.18 4.78 -14.94
N VAL A 94 3.87 5.89 -14.94
CA VAL A 94 3.32 7.09 -14.34
C VAL A 94 2.23 7.59 -15.27
N SER A 95 1.10 7.92 -14.72
CA SER A 95 0.02 8.52 -15.48
C SER A 95 0.51 9.82 -16.12
N ILE A 96 0.31 9.94 -17.38
CA ILE A 96 0.72 11.14 -18.11
C ILE A 96 -0.48 12.09 -18.18
#